data_50a8b7e1ecee3ba103cf46b3a435d022
#
_entry.id   50a8b7e1ecee3ba103cf46b3a435d022
#
_cell.length_a   1.000
_cell.length_b   1.000
_cell.length_c   1.000
_cell.angle_alpha   90.00
_cell.angle_beta   90.00
_cell.angle_gamma   90.00
#
_symmetry.space_group_name_H-M   'P 1'
#
loop_
_entity.id
_entity.type
_entity.pdbx_description
1 polymer ?
#
loop_
_entity_poly.entity_id
_entity_poly.type
_entity_poly.pdbx_seq_one_letter_code
_entity_poly.pdbx_strand_id
1 'polypeptide(L)'
;SQYIGPAGEVLYFNSETGDRGKSNLPLPGDDVGRTNIVILASKNLGKTMAIYRAAFGLGQGFVMPTPNKLVAEAQGLEAGAMFRLGFITLRERGNAIHFDEYTDSSAPRQAAKGMLPQACAMVSFNVDNLDAVDADFVADPITEYGGMRSAVFKGPAGELVELIEADR
;
A
#
# COMPACT_ATOMS: atom_id res chain seq x y z
N SER A 1 1.08 -16.13 -7.61
CA SER A 1 -0.16 -16.71 -7.05
C SER A 1 -0.87 -15.68 -6.18
N GLN A 2 -2.20 -15.77 -6.10
CA GLN A 2 -3.07 -14.87 -5.34
C GLN A 2 -3.95 -15.70 -4.41
N TYR A 3 -4.14 -15.22 -3.19
CA TYR A 3 -4.93 -15.89 -2.16
C TYR A 3 -5.77 -14.87 -1.41
N ILE A 4 -6.93 -15.28 -0.94
CA ILE A 4 -7.79 -14.50 -0.05
C ILE A 4 -7.59 -15.03 1.36
N GLY A 5 -7.15 -14.19 2.27
CA GLY A 5 -6.99 -14.52 3.67
C GLY A 5 -8.31 -14.46 4.45
N PRO A 6 -8.29 -14.89 5.70
CA PRO A 6 -9.51 -15.06 6.52
C PRO A 6 -10.25 -13.76 6.83
N ALA A 7 -9.58 -12.60 6.76
CA ALA A 7 -10.22 -11.29 6.93
C ALA A 7 -10.63 -10.63 5.61
N GLY A 8 -10.53 -11.36 4.48
CA GLY A 8 -10.82 -10.85 3.14
C GLY A 8 -9.67 -10.08 2.51
N GLU A 9 -8.48 -10.08 3.12
CA GLU A 9 -7.27 -9.52 2.53
C GLU A 9 -6.82 -10.34 1.32
N VAL A 10 -6.26 -9.67 0.33
CA VAL A 10 -5.68 -10.34 -0.86
C VAL A 10 -4.16 -10.36 -0.72
N LEU A 11 -3.61 -11.56 -0.74
CA LEU A 11 -2.18 -11.82 -0.66
C LEU A 11 -1.64 -12.21 -2.04
N TYR A 12 -0.53 -11.60 -2.44
CA TYR A 12 0.18 -11.90 -3.68
C TYR A 12 1.53 -12.54 -3.36
N PHE A 13 1.75 -13.75 -3.85
CA PHE A 13 3.04 -14.41 -3.79
C PHE A 13 3.71 -14.43 -5.16
N ASN A 14 4.85 -13.78 -5.26
CA ASN A 14 5.67 -13.77 -6.46
C ASN A 14 6.77 -14.82 -6.33
N SER A 15 6.89 -15.68 -7.34
CA SER A 15 8.01 -16.62 -7.48
C SER A 15 8.85 -16.17 -8.67
N GLU A 16 10.13 -15.99 -8.44
CA GLU A 16 11.07 -15.62 -9.47
C GLU A 16 11.81 -16.86 -9.97
N THR A 17 11.65 -17.14 -11.27
CA THR A 17 12.21 -18.34 -11.90
C THR A 17 13.34 -18.04 -12.89
N GLY A 18 13.69 -16.75 -13.07
CA GLY A 18 14.68 -16.29 -14.03
C GLY A 18 16.02 -15.87 -13.41
N ASP A 19 16.77 -15.10 -14.16
CA ASP A 19 18.03 -14.50 -13.72
C ASP A 19 17.78 -13.43 -12.63
N ARG A 20 18.04 -13.77 -11.39
CA ARG A 20 17.86 -12.90 -10.22
C ARG A 20 18.65 -11.59 -10.31
N GLY A 21 19.74 -11.55 -11.08
CA GLY A 21 20.52 -10.33 -11.27
C GLY A 21 19.76 -9.22 -11.99
N LYS A 22 18.71 -9.56 -12.74
CA LYS A 22 17.85 -8.63 -13.46
C LYS A 22 16.56 -8.28 -12.73
N SER A 23 16.26 -8.95 -11.62
CA SER A 23 15.07 -8.68 -10.84
C SER A 23 15.24 -7.49 -9.92
N ASN A 24 14.15 -6.74 -9.74
CA ASN A 24 14.04 -5.69 -8.73
C ASN A 24 13.41 -6.19 -7.43
N LEU A 25 12.95 -7.43 -7.37
CA LEU A 25 12.37 -7.98 -6.15
C LEU A 25 13.44 -8.10 -5.04
N PRO A 26 13.07 -7.86 -3.78
CA PRO A 26 13.98 -8.11 -2.66
C PRO A 26 14.31 -9.60 -2.56
N LEU A 27 15.51 -9.92 -2.13
CA LEU A 27 15.88 -11.31 -1.87
C LEU A 27 15.06 -11.84 -0.69
N PRO A 28 14.41 -12.99 -0.81
CA PRO A 28 13.77 -13.62 0.34
C PRO A 28 14.85 -14.08 1.31
N GLY A 29 14.63 -13.83 2.59
CA GLY A 29 15.51 -14.34 3.66
C GLY A 29 15.15 -15.75 4.11
N ASP A 30 14.02 -16.29 3.63
CA ASP A 30 13.48 -17.61 3.97
C ASP A 30 12.60 -18.11 2.81
N ASP A 31 11.90 -19.23 2.99
CA ASP A 31 10.98 -19.82 2.00
C ASP A 31 9.92 -18.81 1.52
N VAL A 32 9.43 -17.95 2.41
CA VAL A 32 8.59 -16.80 2.09
C VAL A 32 9.31 -15.53 2.55
N GLY A 33 9.58 -14.64 1.60
CA GLY A 33 10.18 -13.34 1.88
C GLY A 33 9.21 -12.37 2.58
N ARG A 34 9.74 -11.24 3.01
CA ARG A 34 8.95 -10.16 3.61
C ARG A 34 7.99 -9.51 2.59
N THR A 35 6.97 -8.85 3.10
CA THR A 35 6.13 -7.97 2.28
C THR A 35 6.99 -6.85 1.67
N ASN A 36 6.87 -6.68 0.37
CA ASN A 36 7.64 -5.69 -0.38
C ASN A 36 6.77 -4.69 -1.15
N ILE A 37 5.51 -5.01 -1.39
CA ILE A 37 4.56 -4.13 -2.05
C ILE A 37 3.27 -4.13 -1.26
N VAL A 38 2.75 -2.94 -0.99
CA VAL A 38 1.41 -2.72 -0.48
C VAL A 38 0.55 -2.21 -1.62
N ILE A 39 -0.61 -2.84 -1.86
CA ILE A 39 -1.54 -2.43 -2.91
C ILE A 39 -2.75 -1.75 -2.27
N LEU A 40 -2.99 -0.51 -2.63
CA LEU A 40 -4.04 0.32 -2.10
C LEU A 40 -5.05 0.68 -3.20
N ALA A 41 -6.33 0.64 -2.85
CA ALA A 41 -7.40 1.08 -3.75
C ALA A 41 -7.42 2.61 -3.86
N SER A 42 -7.76 3.13 -5.03
CA SER A 42 -7.88 4.56 -5.26
C SER A 42 -9.03 4.88 -6.20
N LYS A 43 -9.85 5.88 -5.85
CA LYS A 43 -10.84 6.47 -6.77
C LYS A 43 -10.26 7.58 -7.64
N ASN A 44 -9.19 8.21 -7.18
CA ASN A 44 -8.49 9.29 -7.88
C ASN A 44 -7.00 9.07 -7.71
N LEU A 45 -6.42 8.36 -8.63
CA LEU A 45 -5.02 7.95 -8.60
C LEU A 45 -4.06 9.14 -8.43
N GLY A 46 -4.28 10.22 -9.18
CA GLY A 46 -3.42 11.40 -9.09
C GLY A 46 -3.44 12.05 -7.71
N LYS A 47 -4.62 12.22 -7.13
CA LYS A 47 -4.77 12.77 -5.78
C LYS A 47 -4.19 11.86 -4.71
N THR A 48 -4.46 10.55 -4.79
CA THR A 48 -3.94 9.56 -3.85
C THR A 48 -2.42 9.53 -3.86
N MET A 49 -1.82 9.42 -5.04
CA MET A 49 -0.35 9.42 -5.17
C MET A 49 0.27 10.73 -4.67
N ALA A 50 -0.36 11.87 -4.90
CA ALA A 50 0.12 13.16 -4.39
C ALA A 50 0.17 13.19 -2.85
N ILE A 51 -0.87 12.67 -2.17
CA ILE A 51 -0.93 12.59 -0.70
C ILE A 51 0.20 11.71 -0.17
N TYR A 52 0.36 10.51 -0.71
CA TYR A 52 1.43 9.61 -0.25
C TYR A 52 2.83 10.15 -0.53
N ARG A 53 3.02 10.82 -1.66
CA ARG A 53 4.29 11.46 -1.99
C ARG A 53 4.62 12.61 -1.03
N ALA A 54 3.65 13.44 -0.71
CA ALA A 54 3.82 14.52 0.27
C ALA A 54 4.14 13.94 1.65
N ALA A 55 3.32 12.99 2.14
CA ALA A 55 3.49 12.38 3.45
C ALA A 55 4.89 11.75 3.65
N PHE A 56 5.43 11.11 2.63
CA PHE A 56 6.72 10.40 2.73
C PHE A 56 7.91 11.15 2.11
N GLY A 57 7.71 12.35 1.56
CA GLY A 57 8.77 13.05 0.85
C GLY A 57 9.32 12.31 -0.36
N LEU A 58 8.48 11.52 -1.04
CA LEU A 58 8.90 10.65 -2.14
C LEU A 58 8.87 11.36 -3.49
N GLY A 59 9.73 10.90 -4.40
CA GLY A 59 9.82 11.39 -5.77
C GLY A 59 8.58 11.08 -6.62
N GLN A 60 8.67 11.38 -7.92
CA GLN A 60 7.61 11.09 -8.87
C GLN A 60 7.42 9.59 -9.00
N GLY A 61 6.19 9.13 -8.76
CA GLY A 61 5.77 7.80 -9.15
C GLY A 61 5.50 7.73 -10.66
N PHE A 62 5.15 6.56 -11.14
CA PHE A 62 4.68 6.38 -12.52
C PHE A 62 3.29 5.76 -12.54
N VAL A 63 2.58 5.99 -13.64
CA VAL A 63 1.25 5.45 -13.90
C VAL A 63 1.28 4.69 -15.20
N MET A 64 0.72 3.47 -15.20
CA MET A 64 0.60 2.66 -16.41
C MET A 64 -0.80 2.10 -16.55
N PRO A 65 -1.35 2.05 -17.77
CA PRO A 65 -2.58 1.31 -18.03
C PRO A 65 -2.25 -0.19 -18.08
N THR A 66 -3.07 -1.00 -17.41
CA THR A 66 -2.85 -2.45 -17.33
C THR A 66 -4.19 -3.17 -17.30
N PRO A 67 -4.37 -4.28 -18.03
CA PRO A 67 -5.51 -5.15 -17.78
C PRO A 67 -5.31 -5.86 -16.44
N ASN A 68 -6.31 -5.78 -15.57
CA ASN A 68 -6.29 -6.46 -14.28
C ASN A 68 -7.56 -7.31 -14.15
N LYS A 69 -7.41 -8.61 -14.40
CA LYS A 69 -8.53 -9.55 -14.40
C LYS A 69 -9.26 -9.58 -13.05
N LEU A 70 -8.54 -9.58 -11.93
CA LEU A 70 -9.16 -9.61 -10.60
C LEU A 70 -9.97 -8.35 -10.32
N VAL A 71 -9.40 -7.19 -10.64
CA VAL A 71 -10.10 -5.91 -10.47
C VAL A 71 -11.31 -5.85 -11.39
N ALA A 72 -11.22 -6.35 -12.62
CA ALA A 72 -12.33 -6.44 -13.55
C ALA A 72 -13.44 -7.35 -13.01
N GLU A 73 -13.11 -8.56 -12.58
CA GLU A 73 -14.05 -9.51 -11.99
C GLU A 73 -14.74 -8.95 -10.74
N ALA A 74 -13.97 -8.34 -9.84
CA ALA A 74 -14.49 -7.71 -8.61
C ALA A 74 -15.47 -6.55 -8.89
N GLN A 75 -15.38 -5.93 -10.07
CA GLN A 75 -16.25 -4.84 -10.50
C GLN A 75 -17.30 -5.25 -11.53
N GLY A 76 -17.40 -6.53 -11.87
CA GLY A 76 -18.33 -7.03 -12.88
C GLY A 76 -18.04 -6.52 -14.30
N LEU A 77 -16.77 -6.25 -14.62
CA LEU A 77 -16.30 -5.77 -15.91
C LEU A 77 -15.71 -6.90 -16.75
N GLU A 78 -15.49 -6.63 -18.03
CA GLU A 78 -14.82 -7.56 -18.93
C GLU A 78 -13.39 -7.84 -18.49
N ALA A 79 -12.92 -9.08 -18.69
CA ALA A 79 -11.57 -9.51 -18.29
C ALA A 79 -10.43 -8.70 -18.93
N GLY A 80 -10.68 -8.02 -20.04
CA GLY A 80 -9.74 -7.13 -20.72
C GLY A 80 -9.85 -5.66 -20.34
N ALA A 81 -10.70 -5.31 -19.36
CA ALA A 81 -10.85 -3.92 -18.92
C ALA A 81 -9.52 -3.35 -18.45
N MET A 82 -9.21 -2.14 -18.93
CA MET A 82 -7.99 -1.44 -18.61
C MET A 82 -8.18 -0.59 -17.36
N PHE A 83 -7.24 -0.69 -16.45
CA PHE A 83 -7.16 0.11 -15.22
C PHE A 83 -5.88 0.93 -15.24
N ARG A 84 -5.89 2.04 -14.53
CA ARG A 84 -4.68 2.80 -14.27
C ARG A 84 -4.08 2.30 -12.96
N LEU A 85 -2.84 1.87 -13.06
CA LEU A 85 -2.05 1.47 -11.89
C LEU A 85 -0.99 2.53 -11.63
N GLY A 86 -0.85 2.91 -10.37
CA GLY A 86 0.17 3.84 -9.91
C GLY A 86 1.21 3.14 -9.04
N PHE A 87 2.45 3.57 -9.14
CA PHE A 87 3.56 3.05 -8.34
C PHE A 87 4.38 4.19 -7.76
N ILE A 88 4.70 4.09 -6.49
CA ILE A 88 5.70 4.92 -5.82
C ILE A 88 6.75 3.98 -5.24
N THR A 89 7.98 4.09 -5.73
CA THR A 89 9.10 3.30 -5.24
C THR A 89 9.56 3.84 -3.88
N LEU A 90 9.73 2.94 -2.93
CA LEU A 90 10.30 3.23 -1.62
C LEU A 90 11.83 3.16 -1.67
N ARG A 91 12.49 3.56 -0.57
CA ARG A 91 13.95 3.61 -0.47
C ARG A 91 14.61 2.25 -0.69
N GLU A 92 14.07 1.22 -0.07
CA GLU A 92 14.65 -0.11 -0.18
C GLU A 92 14.31 -0.76 -1.52
N ARG A 93 15.29 -1.39 -2.13
CA ARG A 93 15.15 -2.08 -3.42
C ARG A 93 13.96 -3.03 -3.41
N GLY A 94 13.11 -2.87 -4.41
CA GLY A 94 11.95 -3.73 -4.64
C GLY A 94 10.74 -3.41 -3.77
N ASN A 95 10.86 -2.47 -2.83
CA ASN A 95 9.71 -2.01 -2.06
C ASN A 95 8.98 -0.88 -2.79
N ALA A 96 7.66 -0.96 -2.81
CA ALA A 96 6.81 0.03 -3.45
C ALA A 96 5.43 0.13 -2.79
N ILE A 97 4.78 1.26 -2.97
CA ILE A 97 3.35 1.41 -2.79
C ILE A 97 2.73 1.37 -4.19
N HIS A 98 1.81 0.46 -4.38
CA HIS A 98 1.06 0.27 -5.61
C HIS A 98 -0.38 0.74 -5.40
N PHE A 99 -0.96 1.40 -6.38
CA PHE A 99 -2.32 1.92 -6.32
C PHE A 99 -3.12 1.39 -7.50
N ASP A 100 -4.22 0.70 -7.20
CA ASP A 100 -5.20 0.27 -8.20
C ASP A 100 -6.33 1.31 -8.29
N GLU A 101 -6.54 1.89 -9.46
CA GLU A 101 -7.65 2.82 -9.68
C GLU A 101 -8.96 2.05 -9.86
N TYR A 102 -9.91 2.34 -8.99
CA TYR A 102 -11.25 1.76 -9.04
C TYR A 102 -12.24 2.74 -9.66
N THR A 103 -13.27 2.20 -10.30
CA THR A 103 -14.36 2.99 -10.89
C THR A 103 -15.21 3.66 -9.81
N ASP A 104 -15.99 4.66 -10.20
CA ASP A 104 -16.91 5.37 -9.29
C ASP A 104 -18.00 4.47 -8.69
N SER A 105 -18.26 3.31 -9.30
CA SER A 105 -19.20 2.32 -8.77
C SER A 105 -18.69 1.56 -7.53
N SER A 106 -17.39 1.65 -7.23
CA SER A 106 -16.82 0.99 -6.04
C SER A 106 -17.32 1.67 -4.76
N ALA A 107 -17.72 0.84 -3.76
CA ALA A 107 -18.15 1.33 -2.47
C ALA A 107 -16.97 1.64 -1.55
N PRO A 108 -17.07 2.67 -0.69
CA PRO A 108 -16.09 2.89 0.38
C PRO A 108 -16.03 1.70 1.34
N ARG A 109 -14.88 1.51 1.98
CA ARG A 109 -14.74 0.54 3.06
C ARG A 109 -15.78 0.79 4.15
N GLN A 110 -16.39 -0.29 4.61
CA GLN A 110 -17.32 -0.26 5.73
C GLN A 110 -16.60 -0.75 6.99
N ALA A 111 -16.81 -0.04 8.09
CA ALA A 111 -16.38 -0.47 9.42
C ALA A 111 -17.49 -0.15 10.41
N ALA A 112 -17.78 -1.10 11.31
CA ALA A 112 -18.66 -0.81 12.43
C ALA A 112 -17.99 0.20 13.38
N LYS A 113 -18.80 0.93 14.16
CA LYS A 113 -18.26 1.93 15.09
C LYS A 113 -17.28 1.28 16.09
N GLY A 114 -16.07 1.80 16.16
CA GLY A 114 -15.01 1.30 17.04
C GLY A 114 -14.29 0.06 16.52
N MET A 115 -14.56 -0.38 15.29
CA MET A 115 -13.90 -1.51 14.65
C MET A 115 -13.00 -1.04 13.51
N LEU A 116 -11.96 -1.79 13.24
CA LEU A 116 -11.14 -1.61 12.06
C LEU A 116 -11.91 -2.09 10.81
N PRO A 117 -11.66 -1.49 9.63
CA PRO A 117 -12.24 -1.98 8.39
C PRO A 117 -11.74 -3.40 8.08
N GLN A 118 -12.54 -4.15 7.32
CA GLN A 118 -12.15 -5.49 6.86
C GLN A 118 -10.93 -5.45 5.92
N ALA A 119 -10.35 -6.60 5.67
CA ALA A 119 -9.16 -6.82 4.87
C ALA A 119 -7.91 -6.16 5.51
N CYS A 120 -7.00 -5.64 4.73
CA CYS A 120 -5.83 -4.93 5.21
C CYS A 120 -6.26 -3.58 5.81
N ALA A 121 -6.51 -3.55 7.11
CA ALA A 121 -7.04 -2.38 7.80
C ALA A 121 -5.98 -1.29 8.00
N MET A 122 -4.74 -1.69 8.24
CA MET A 122 -3.61 -0.82 8.51
C MET A 122 -2.34 -1.35 7.84
N VAL A 123 -1.47 -0.44 7.43
CA VAL A 123 -0.12 -0.74 6.95
C VAL A 123 0.86 0.16 7.67
N SER A 124 1.98 -0.43 8.10
CA SER A 124 3.04 0.27 8.82
C SER A 124 4.26 0.49 7.92
N PHE A 125 4.84 1.67 7.99
CA PHE A 125 6.08 2.03 7.29
C PHE A 125 7.07 2.62 8.27
N ASN A 126 8.34 2.28 8.10
CA ASN A 126 9.42 2.96 8.80
C ASN A 126 9.72 4.30 8.12
N VAL A 127 9.90 5.34 8.93
CA VAL A 127 10.33 6.67 8.51
C VAL A 127 11.55 7.11 9.31
N ASP A 128 12.32 8.03 8.75
CA ASP A 128 13.52 8.54 9.44
C ASP A 128 13.19 9.61 10.47
N ASN A 129 12.11 10.37 10.26
CA ASN A 129 11.72 11.48 11.11
C ASN A 129 10.23 11.76 10.93
N LEU A 130 9.44 11.56 11.97
CA LEU A 130 8.00 11.84 11.98
C LEU A 130 7.69 13.34 11.84
N ASP A 131 8.53 14.21 12.35
CA ASP A 131 8.32 15.65 12.30
C ASP A 131 8.50 16.23 10.87
N ALA A 132 9.08 15.45 9.97
CA ALA A 132 9.22 15.80 8.54
C ALA A 132 8.06 15.29 7.68
N VAL A 133 7.11 14.56 8.26
CA VAL A 133 5.98 13.97 7.53
C VAL A 133 4.87 14.99 7.37
N ASP A 134 4.47 15.26 6.13
CA ASP A 134 3.35 16.15 5.79
C ASP A 134 2.03 15.35 5.72
N ALA A 135 1.46 15.04 6.88
CA ALA A 135 0.18 14.33 6.99
C ALA A 135 -0.62 14.77 8.22
N ASP A 136 -1.94 14.75 8.09
CA ASP A 136 -2.86 14.98 9.21
C ASP A 136 -2.98 13.71 10.06
N PHE A 137 -2.26 13.63 11.14
CA PHE A 137 -2.32 12.50 12.07
C PHE A 137 -3.67 12.45 12.81
N VAL A 138 -4.16 11.24 13.05
CA VAL A 138 -5.43 11.01 13.78
C VAL A 138 -5.31 11.31 15.27
N ALA A 139 -4.09 11.34 15.81
CA ALA A 139 -3.71 11.72 17.17
C ALA A 139 -2.24 12.15 17.20
N ASP A 140 -1.83 12.83 18.27
CA ASP A 140 -0.43 13.17 18.48
C ASP A 140 0.45 11.93 18.48
N PRO A 141 1.70 12.01 17.97
CA PRO A 141 2.63 10.89 17.99
C PRO A 141 2.87 10.36 19.41
N ILE A 142 2.86 9.04 19.52
CA ILE A 142 3.09 8.33 20.79
C ILE A 142 4.45 7.63 20.76
N THR A 143 5.00 7.33 21.94
CA THR A 143 6.25 6.56 22.08
C THR A 143 5.92 5.19 22.62
N GLU A 144 5.91 4.21 21.74
CA GLU A 144 5.69 2.79 22.00
C GLU A 144 6.77 1.98 21.27
N TYR A 145 6.54 0.72 21.00
CA TYR A 145 7.43 -0.14 20.21
C TYR A 145 8.90 -0.10 20.67
N GLY A 146 9.14 -0.23 21.97
CA GLY A 146 10.52 -0.23 22.49
C GLY A 146 11.20 1.16 22.53
N GLY A 147 10.41 2.22 22.57
CA GLY A 147 10.89 3.60 22.65
C GLY A 147 10.85 4.34 21.31
N MET A 148 10.43 3.68 20.24
CA MET A 148 10.23 4.35 18.94
C MET A 148 8.95 5.18 18.93
N ARG A 149 9.02 6.36 18.33
CA ARG A 149 7.84 7.21 18.10
C ARG A 149 7.00 6.63 16.97
N SER A 150 5.69 6.68 17.11
CA SER A 150 4.79 6.31 16.02
C SER A 150 3.61 7.27 15.91
N ALA A 151 3.04 7.35 14.73
CA ALA A 151 1.85 8.14 14.43
C ALA A 151 1.02 7.47 13.33
N VAL A 152 -0.28 7.74 13.31
CA VAL A 152 -1.21 7.18 12.35
C VAL A 152 -1.93 8.29 11.61
N PHE A 153 -2.04 8.19 10.29
CA PHE A 153 -2.94 9.00 9.50
C PHE A 153 -3.92 8.14 8.71
N LYS A 154 -4.99 8.74 8.24
CA LYS A 154 -5.99 8.05 7.43
C LYS A 154 -5.75 8.33 5.96
N GLY A 155 -5.49 7.28 5.20
CA GLY A 155 -5.32 7.37 3.75
C GLY A 155 -6.63 7.63 2.99
N PRO A 156 -6.54 8.00 1.70
CA PRO A 156 -7.68 8.41 0.89
C PRO A 156 -8.75 7.34 0.66
N ALA A 157 -8.40 6.06 0.74
CA ALA A 157 -9.35 4.95 0.63
C ALA A 157 -9.93 4.49 1.99
N GLY A 158 -9.59 5.20 3.06
CA GLY A 158 -10.03 4.90 4.42
C GLY A 158 -9.13 3.92 5.16
N GLU A 159 -8.01 3.52 4.57
CA GLU A 159 -6.97 2.74 5.23
C GLU A 159 -6.28 3.54 6.32
N LEU A 160 -5.79 2.86 7.35
CA LEU A 160 -4.90 3.45 8.33
C LEU A 160 -3.45 3.25 7.88
N VAL A 161 -2.68 4.30 7.98
CA VAL A 161 -1.24 4.28 7.67
C VAL A 161 -0.49 4.64 8.94
N GLU A 162 0.22 3.67 9.48
CA GLU A 162 1.08 3.86 10.63
C GLU A 162 2.50 4.18 10.17
N LEU A 163 3.10 5.15 10.79
CA LEU A 163 4.49 5.51 10.59
C LEU A 163 5.26 5.28 11.88
N ILE A 164 6.36 4.57 11.80
CA ILE A 164 7.23 4.26 12.93
C ILE A 164 8.58 4.91 12.66
N GLU A 165 9.00 5.80 13.55
CA GLU A 165 10.32 6.43 13.48
C GLU A 165 11.37 5.41 13.91
N ALA A 166 12.07 4.85 12.92
CA ALA A 166 13.08 3.83 13.17
C ALA A 166 14.45 4.48 13.40
N ASP A 167 15.12 4.06 14.45
CA ASP A 167 16.54 4.38 14.65
C ASP A 167 17.37 3.79 13.50
N ARG A 168 18.30 4.57 12.98
CA ARG A 168 19.25 4.14 11.93
C ARG A 168 20.45 3.41 12.52
#